data_04aaf56a85ef62f28a4978f8314b239d
#
_entry.id   04aaf56a85ef62f28a4978f8314b239d
#
_cell.length_a   1.000
_cell.length_b   1.000
_cell.length_c   1.000
_cell.angle_alpha   90.00
_cell.angle_beta   90.00
_cell.angle_gamma   90.00
#
_symmetry.space_group_name_H-M   'P 1'
#
loop_
_entity.id
_entity.type
_entity.pdbx_description
1 polymer ?
#
loop_
_entity_poly.entity_id
_entity_poly.type
_entity_poly.pdbx_seq_one_letter_code
_entity_poly.pdbx_strand_id
1 'polypeptide(L)' 'MAKLTITQVKSQIGQSERHRGTLRALGLGKIGSSAEHDDGPVLAGMLRKVAHLVKVERA' A
#
# COMPACT_ATOMS: atom_id res chain seq x y z
N MET A 1 -17.53 8.08 4.99
CA MET A 1 -16.18 8.13 4.47
C MET A 1 -15.79 6.76 3.99
N ALA A 2 -15.18 6.70 2.82
CA ALA A 2 -14.82 5.43 2.23
C ALA A 2 -13.51 4.92 2.82
N LYS A 3 -13.47 3.63 3.10
CA LYS A 3 -12.23 2.98 3.51
C LYS A 3 -11.74 2.09 2.39
N LEU A 4 -10.43 2.04 2.26
CA LEU A 4 -9.77 1.19 1.27
C LEU A 4 -8.99 0.10 1.98
N THR A 5 -9.11 -1.11 1.48
CA THR A 5 -8.28 -2.22 1.94
C THR A 5 -7.15 -2.42 0.95
N ILE A 6 -5.94 -2.31 1.42
CA ILE A 6 -4.74 -2.40 0.59
C ILE A 6 -4.03 -3.71 0.93
N THR A 7 -3.82 -4.54 -0.06
CA THR A 7 -3.16 -5.83 0.12
C THR A 7 -1.88 -5.88 -0.71
N GLN A 8 -0.78 -6.23 -0.09
CA GLN A 8 0.47 -6.39 -0.81
C GLN A 8 0.45 -7.70 -1.58
N VAL A 9 0.59 -7.62 -2.90
CA VAL A 9 0.54 -8.79 -3.77
C VAL A 9 1.89 -9.17 -4.35
N LYS A 10 2.88 -8.28 -4.23
CA LYS A 10 4.24 -8.56 -4.70
C LYS A 10 5.25 -8.21 -3.63
N SER A 11 6.40 -8.90 -3.66
CA SER A 11 7.47 -8.66 -2.70
C SER A 11 8.09 -7.28 -2.89
N GLN A 12 8.48 -6.67 -1.77
CA GLN A 12 9.23 -5.42 -1.78
C GLN A 12 10.73 -5.64 -2.02
N ILE A 13 11.16 -6.88 -2.08
CA ILE A 13 12.56 -7.22 -2.33
C ILE A 13 12.97 -6.71 -3.71
N GLY A 14 14.07 -5.98 -3.76
CA GLY A 14 14.53 -5.35 -4.98
C GLY A 14 13.94 -3.98 -5.25
N GLN A 15 13.02 -3.51 -4.43
CA GLN A 15 12.44 -2.17 -4.56
C GLN A 15 13.31 -1.15 -3.83
N SER A 16 13.16 0.12 -4.20
CA SER A 16 13.91 1.19 -3.55
C SER A 16 13.46 1.37 -2.09
N GLU A 17 14.30 1.99 -1.28
CA GLU A 17 13.96 2.26 0.11
C GLU A 17 12.71 3.15 0.22
N ARG A 18 12.49 4.02 -0.74
CA ARG A 18 11.28 4.87 -0.75
C ARG A 18 10.03 4.02 -0.85
N HIS A 19 10.03 3.02 -1.72
CA HIS A 19 8.90 2.11 -1.86
C HIS A 19 8.70 1.27 -0.60
N ARG A 20 9.80 0.80 -0.02
CA ARG A 20 9.73 0.04 1.23
C ARG A 20 9.19 0.90 2.37
N GLY A 21 9.65 2.15 2.46
CA GLY A 21 9.17 3.09 3.46
C GLY A 21 7.69 3.38 3.29
N THR A 22 7.24 3.54 2.05
CA THR A 22 5.82 3.77 1.76
C THR A 22 4.98 2.57 2.18
N LEU A 23 5.43 1.36 1.86
CA LEU A 23 4.71 0.15 2.27
C LEU A 23 4.65 0.03 3.80
N ARG A 24 5.74 0.37 4.47
CA ARG A 24 5.78 0.34 5.93
C ARG A 24 4.82 1.35 6.53
N ALA A 25 4.76 2.54 5.95
CA ALA A 25 3.82 3.58 6.38
C ALA A 25 2.37 3.16 6.19
N LEU A 26 2.11 2.33 5.18
CA LEU A 26 0.78 1.77 4.93
C LEU A 26 0.45 0.59 5.85
N GLY A 27 1.41 0.11 6.62
CA GLY A 27 1.23 -1.04 7.49
C GLY A 27 1.47 -2.37 6.80
N LEU A 28 2.13 -2.33 5.64
CA LEU A 28 2.44 -3.51 4.86
C LEU A 28 3.92 -3.84 4.97
N GLY A 29 4.29 -5.05 4.64
CA GLY A 29 5.70 -5.44 4.67
C GLY A 29 5.94 -6.84 4.13
N LYS A 30 4.87 -7.61 3.97
CA LYS A 30 4.97 -8.98 3.45
C LYS A 30 3.89 -9.20 2.41
N ILE A 31 4.14 -10.11 1.48
CA ILE A 31 3.12 -10.54 0.53
C ILE A 31 1.94 -11.11 1.32
N GLY A 32 0.75 -10.70 0.97
CA GLY A 32 -0.46 -11.12 1.65
C GLY A 32 -0.87 -10.25 2.83
N SER A 33 -0.02 -9.31 3.23
CA SER A 33 -0.39 -8.34 4.28
C SER A 33 -1.46 -7.40 3.76
N SER A 34 -2.42 -7.07 4.61
CA SER A 34 -3.46 -6.11 4.25
C SER A 34 -3.64 -5.09 5.38
N ALA A 35 -4.10 -3.91 5.00
CA ALA A 35 -4.38 -2.85 5.96
C ALA A 35 -5.51 -1.99 5.43
N GLU A 36 -6.30 -1.44 6.33
CA GLU A 36 -7.37 -0.52 5.97
C GLU A 36 -6.92 0.91 6.21
N HIS A 37 -7.26 1.78 5.29
CA HIS A 37 -6.95 3.20 5.37
C HIS A 37 -8.13 4.01 4.87
N ASP A 38 -8.30 5.20 5.41
CA ASP A 38 -9.30 6.12 4.92
C ASP A 38 -8.87 6.66 3.57
N ASP A 39 -9.81 6.74 2.63
CA ASP A 39 -9.55 7.31 1.32
C ASP A 39 -9.26 8.80 1.47
N GLY A 40 -8.18 9.26 0.86
CA GLY A 40 -7.79 10.65 0.93
C GLY A 40 -6.60 10.95 0.02
N PRO A 41 -6.31 12.25 -0.19
CA PRO A 41 -5.25 12.66 -1.12
C PRO A 41 -3.85 12.18 -0.69
N VAL A 42 -3.58 12.13 0.60
CA VAL A 42 -2.29 11.65 1.09
C VAL A 42 -2.12 10.16 0.77
N LEU A 43 -3.17 9.38 1.04
CA LEU A 43 -3.15 7.96 0.74
C LEU A 43 -3.01 7.70 -0.76
N ALA A 44 -3.73 8.48 -1.57
CA ALA A 44 -3.65 8.34 -3.02
C ALA A 44 -2.22 8.57 -3.52
N GLY A 45 -1.53 9.56 -2.98
CA GLY A 45 -0.13 9.83 -3.33
C GLY A 45 0.79 8.68 -2.97
N MET A 46 0.59 8.07 -1.81
CA MET A 46 1.37 6.93 -1.37
C MET A 46 1.10 5.69 -2.24
N LEU A 47 -0.15 5.45 -2.57
CA LEU A 47 -0.54 4.31 -3.40
C LEU A 47 0.04 4.40 -4.81
N ARG A 48 0.14 5.60 -5.37
CA ARG A 48 0.71 5.78 -6.71
C ARG A 48 2.14 5.27 -6.79
N LYS A 49 2.89 5.39 -5.71
CA LYS A 49 4.29 4.95 -5.67
C LYS A 49 4.42 3.44 -5.62
N VAL A 50 3.47 2.76 -5.00
CA VAL A 50 3.55 1.31 -4.79
C VAL A 50 2.40 0.55 -5.46
N ALA A 51 1.68 1.19 -6.36
CA ALA A 51 0.53 0.58 -7.04
C ALA A 51 0.87 -0.75 -7.70
N HIS A 52 2.09 -0.89 -8.20
CA HIS A 52 2.54 -2.12 -8.86
C HIS A 52 2.80 -3.26 -7.86
N LEU A 53 2.80 -2.97 -6.57
CA LEU A 53 3.08 -3.95 -5.51
C LEU A 53 1.84 -4.33 -4.71
N VAL A 54 0.78 -3.57 -4.83
CA VAL A 54 -0.40 -3.74 -3.99
C VAL A 54 -1.68 -3.81 -4.81
N LYS A 55 -2.72 -4.37 -4.20
CA LYS A 55 -4.06 -4.35 -4.75
C LYS A 55 -4.93 -3.54 -3.80
N VAL A 56 -5.72 -2.63 -4.35
CA VAL A 56 -6.59 -1.77 -3.56
C VAL A 56 -8.04 -2.21 -3.79
N GLU A 57 -8.75 -2.44 -2.71
CA GLU A 57 -10.16 -2.79 -2.76
C GLU A 57 -10.94 -1.80 -1.90
N ARG A 58 -12.09 -1.41 -2.36
CA ARG A 58 -12.98 -0.58 -1.57
C ARG A 58 -13.84 -1.46 -0.67
N ALA A 59 -13.97 -1.01 0.55
CA ALA A 59 -14.82 -1.69 1.51
C ALA A 59 -16.30 -1.46 1.19
#